data_d9043ef0a291342daf6ec7096cba1298
#
_entry.id   d9043ef0a291342daf6ec7096cba1298
#
_cell.length_a   1.000
_cell.length_b   1.000
_cell.length_c   1.000
_cell.angle_alpha   90.00
_cell.angle_beta   90.00
_cell.angle_gamma   90.00
#
_symmetry.space_group_name_H-M   'P 1'
#
loop_
_entity.id
_entity.type
_entity.pdbx_description
1 polymer ?
#
loop_
_entity_poly.entity_id
_entity_poly.type
_entity_poly.pdbx_seq_one_letter_code
_entity_poly.pdbx_strand_id
1 'polypeptide(L)'
;DADDEPGSAQERLAALLARPCFALPAFSDQGGPFAGTRGRFVDADGHDAIPWRRATLAALYCALMTDLMLDLIKARGAVLVEGPFAQNGIYIAALAALRPASPVLPSHETNGTSLGAAMLVDPDAPVEMPAAVPPPALDLAPYRARWRTLAA
;
A
#
# COMPACT_ATOMS: atom_id res chain seq x y z
N ASP A 1 19.12 -12.53 -4.73
CA ASP A 1 17.80 -12.50 -4.11
C ASP A 1 17.20 -11.11 -4.32
N ALA A 2 15.99 -11.06 -4.90
CA ALA A 2 15.33 -9.81 -5.28
C ALA A 2 14.79 -9.01 -4.05
N ASP A 3 14.90 -9.58 -2.86
CA ASP A 3 14.35 -9.01 -1.63
C ASP A 3 15.33 -8.11 -0.86
N ASP A 4 16.60 -8.06 -1.26
CA ASP A 4 17.64 -7.32 -0.54
C ASP A 4 17.93 -5.96 -1.21
N GLU A 5 16.88 -5.17 -1.45
CA GLU A 5 17.05 -3.80 -1.90
C GLU A 5 17.55 -2.93 -0.72
N PRO A 6 18.75 -2.32 -0.81
CA PRO A 6 19.30 -1.54 0.30
C PRO A 6 18.52 -0.23 0.52
N GLY A 7 18.55 0.25 1.76
CA GLY A 7 18.00 1.53 2.17
C GLY A 7 16.67 1.42 2.94
N SER A 8 16.32 2.50 3.60
CA SER A 8 15.06 2.68 4.29
C SER A 8 13.86 2.68 3.31
N ALA A 9 12.66 2.51 3.82
CA ALA A 9 11.44 2.56 3.00
C ALA A 9 11.34 3.87 2.20
N GLN A 10 11.68 4.99 2.82
CA GLN A 10 11.69 6.30 2.15
C GLN A 10 12.71 6.37 1.02
N GLU A 11 13.95 5.92 1.24
CA GLU A 11 15.00 5.92 0.20
C GLU A 11 14.64 5.00 -0.97
N ARG A 12 14.07 3.84 -0.67
CA ARG A 12 13.63 2.88 -1.69
C ARG A 12 12.50 3.45 -2.56
N LEU A 13 11.50 4.09 -1.95
CA LEU A 13 10.43 4.78 -2.66
C LEU A 13 10.97 5.97 -3.46
N ALA A 14 11.84 6.81 -2.88
CA ALA A 14 12.44 7.94 -3.57
C ALA A 14 13.23 7.51 -4.82
N ALA A 15 14.00 6.43 -4.73
CA ALA A 15 14.72 5.87 -5.87
C ALA A 15 13.77 5.40 -6.97
N LEU A 16 12.64 4.76 -6.61
CA LEU A 16 11.63 4.34 -7.59
C LEU A 16 10.96 5.54 -8.25
N LEU A 17 10.69 6.63 -7.51
CA LEU A 17 10.13 7.85 -8.06
C LEU A 17 11.09 8.58 -9.01
N ALA A 18 12.40 8.53 -8.75
CA ALA A 18 13.42 9.15 -9.60
C ALA A 18 13.52 8.47 -10.99
N ARG A 19 13.20 7.19 -11.07
CA ARG A 19 13.10 6.42 -12.32
C ARG A 19 11.81 5.61 -12.32
N PRO A 20 10.66 6.22 -12.66
CA PRO A 20 9.37 5.59 -12.52
C PRO A 20 9.21 4.32 -13.36
N CYS A 21 8.72 3.27 -12.70
CA CYS A 21 8.19 2.08 -13.31
C CYS A 21 6.86 1.78 -12.62
N PHE A 22 5.84 1.42 -13.38
CA PHE A 22 4.49 1.20 -12.88
C PHE A 22 4.10 -0.26 -13.04
N ALA A 23 3.57 -0.84 -11.97
CA ALA A 23 2.84 -2.09 -12.03
C ALA A 23 1.36 -1.76 -12.23
N LEU A 24 0.80 -2.17 -13.34
CA LEU A 24 -0.61 -1.93 -13.68
C LEU A 24 -1.44 -3.18 -13.38
N PRO A 25 -2.69 -3.04 -12.90
CA PRO A 25 -3.55 -4.18 -12.59
C PRO A 25 -4.03 -4.89 -13.88
N ALA A 26 -4.53 -6.16 -13.82
CA ALA A 26 -4.67 -6.95 -12.62
C ALA A 26 -3.66 -8.11 -12.65
N PHE A 27 -3.04 -8.39 -11.50
CA PHE A 27 -2.20 -9.58 -11.34
C PHE A 27 -2.97 -10.76 -10.74
N SER A 28 -4.28 -10.63 -10.60
CA SER A 28 -5.21 -11.68 -10.18
C SER A 28 -6.19 -11.95 -11.31
N ASP A 29 -6.51 -13.22 -11.52
CA ASP A 29 -7.42 -13.65 -12.59
C ASP A 29 -8.89 -13.32 -12.29
N GLN A 30 -9.22 -13.02 -11.04
CA GLN A 30 -10.60 -12.78 -10.61
C GLN A 30 -10.71 -11.64 -9.60
N GLY A 31 -11.81 -10.91 -9.72
CA GLY A 31 -12.23 -9.90 -8.76
C GLY A 31 -11.57 -8.53 -8.91
N GLY A 32 -12.01 -7.60 -8.07
CA GLY A 32 -11.50 -6.23 -8.03
C GLY A 32 -12.03 -5.32 -9.14
N PRO A 33 -11.62 -4.04 -9.12
CA PRO A 33 -12.15 -3.02 -10.04
C PRO A 33 -11.58 -3.11 -11.46
N PHE A 34 -10.60 -3.98 -11.70
CA PHE A 34 -9.91 -4.14 -12.99
C PHE A 34 -10.19 -5.51 -13.63
N ALA A 35 -11.43 -5.99 -13.51
CA ALA A 35 -11.82 -7.24 -14.12
C ALA A 35 -11.62 -7.20 -15.64
N GLY A 36 -10.99 -8.26 -16.19
CA GLY A 36 -10.73 -8.38 -17.63
C GLY A 36 -9.44 -7.69 -18.10
N THR A 37 -8.69 -7.02 -17.23
CA THR A 37 -7.34 -6.53 -17.55
C THR A 37 -6.28 -7.57 -17.18
N ARG A 38 -5.06 -7.41 -17.73
CA ARG A 38 -3.91 -8.24 -17.41
C ARG A 38 -2.80 -7.39 -16.81
N GLY A 39 -2.27 -7.85 -15.69
CA GLY A 39 -1.15 -7.19 -15.03
C GLY A 39 0.07 -7.06 -15.93
N ARG A 40 0.65 -5.86 -15.96
CA ARG A 40 1.85 -5.55 -16.76
C ARG A 40 2.69 -4.48 -16.09
N PHE A 41 3.92 -4.34 -16.55
CA PHE A 41 4.84 -3.31 -16.08
C PHE A 41 5.11 -2.33 -17.21
N VAL A 42 5.08 -1.03 -16.89
CA VAL A 42 5.31 0.02 -17.90
C VAL A 42 6.22 1.10 -17.33
N ASP A 43 6.85 1.85 -18.23
CA ASP A 43 7.58 3.07 -17.91
C ASP A 43 6.65 4.29 -17.72
N ALA A 44 7.25 5.48 -17.59
CA ALA A 44 6.50 6.74 -17.43
C ALA A 44 5.65 7.11 -18.65
N ASP A 45 6.00 6.65 -19.82
CA ASP A 45 5.27 6.92 -21.07
C ASP A 45 4.19 5.89 -21.36
N GLY A 46 4.18 4.78 -20.61
CA GLY A 46 3.21 3.69 -20.73
C GLY A 46 3.67 2.55 -21.64
N HIS A 47 4.93 2.56 -22.08
CA HIS A 47 5.51 1.45 -22.83
C HIS A 47 5.89 0.30 -21.89
N ASP A 48 5.83 -0.93 -22.41
CA ASP A 48 6.23 -2.09 -21.64
C ASP A 48 7.68 -1.97 -21.13
N ALA A 49 7.87 -2.26 -19.86
CA ALA A 49 9.15 -2.08 -19.19
C ALA A 49 9.52 -3.30 -18.33
N ILE A 50 10.82 -3.52 -18.19
CA ILE A 50 11.32 -4.51 -17.24
C ILE A 50 11.33 -3.88 -15.84
N PRO A 51 10.59 -4.46 -14.88
CA PRO A 51 10.53 -3.90 -13.54
C PRO A 51 11.88 -4.01 -12.84
N TRP A 52 12.28 -2.91 -12.23
CA TRP A 52 13.41 -2.84 -11.33
C TRP A 52 12.92 -2.51 -9.91
N ARG A 53 13.70 -2.78 -8.86
CA ARG A 53 13.23 -2.66 -7.46
C ARG A 53 11.89 -3.36 -7.25
N ARG A 54 11.84 -4.63 -7.59
CA ARG A 54 10.58 -5.40 -7.66
C ARG A 54 9.83 -5.44 -6.34
N ALA A 55 10.52 -5.59 -5.21
CA ALA A 55 9.91 -5.62 -3.88
C ALA A 55 9.30 -4.25 -3.52
N THR A 56 10.02 -3.15 -3.80
CA THR A 56 9.50 -1.79 -3.60
C THR A 56 8.30 -1.50 -4.51
N LEU A 57 8.40 -1.88 -5.79
CA LEU A 57 7.32 -1.70 -6.76
C LEU A 57 6.07 -2.49 -6.38
N ALA A 58 6.24 -3.73 -5.92
CA ALA A 58 5.12 -4.56 -5.47
C ALA A 58 4.43 -3.97 -4.23
N ALA A 59 5.21 -3.51 -3.24
CA ALA A 59 4.67 -2.86 -2.06
C ALA A 59 3.92 -1.55 -2.40
N LEU A 60 4.48 -0.72 -3.29
CA LEU A 60 3.84 0.50 -3.76
C LEU A 60 2.56 0.19 -4.56
N TYR A 61 2.57 -0.84 -5.41
CA TYR A 61 1.38 -1.30 -6.13
C TYR A 61 0.27 -1.71 -5.15
N CYS A 62 0.58 -2.49 -4.12
CA CYS A 62 -0.39 -2.87 -3.10
C CYS A 62 -0.95 -1.64 -2.35
N ALA A 63 -0.10 -0.66 -2.03
CA ALA A 63 -0.55 0.59 -1.40
C ALA A 63 -1.47 1.42 -2.32
N LEU A 64 -1.18 1.51 -3.63
CA LEU A 64 -2.02 2.17 -4.62
C LEU A 64 -3.38 1.47 -4.79
N MET A 65 -3.38 0.14 -4.82
CA MET A 65 -4.62 -0.64 -4.86
C MET A 65 -5.46 -0.42 -3.60
N THR A 66 -4.83 -0.41 -2.43
CA THR A 66 -5.51 -0.11 -1.15
C THR A 66 -6.08 1.31 -1.15
N ASP A 67 -5.29 2.31 -1.58
CA ASP A 67 -5.74 3.71 -1.70
C ASP A 67 -6.97 3.82 -2.62
N LEU A 68 -6.93 3.16 -3.78
CA LEU A 68 -8.05 3.12 -4.71
C LEU A 68 -9.30 2.47 -4.09
N MET A 69 -9.14 1.33 -3.42
CA MET A 69 -10.27 0.63 -2.78
C MET A 69 -10.90 1.45 -1.67
N LEU A 70 -10.07 2.12 -0.85
CA LEU A 70 -10.54 3.02 0.20
C LEU A 70 -11.31 4.23 -0.39
N ASP A 71 -10.88 4.75 -1.54
CA ASP A 71 -11.61 5.82 -2.24
C ASP A 71 -12.96 5.31 -2.77
N LEU A 72 -13.00 4.12 -3.38
CA LEU A 72 -14.23 3.52 -3.93
C LEU A 72 -15.30 3.30 -2.86
N ILE A 73 -14.91 2.85 -1.66
CA ILE A 73 -15.83 2.68 -0.53
C ILE A 73 -16.04 3.99 0.27
N LYS A 74 -15.42 5.09 -0.17
CA LYS A 74 -15.49 6.41 0.50
C LYS A 74 -15.06 6.36 1.97
N ALA A 75 -14.07 5.52 2.28
CA ALA A 75 -13.54 5.39 3.64
C ALA A 75 -13.02 6.72 4.18
N ARG A 76 -13.27 6.97 5.46
CA ARG A 76 -12.83 8.15 6.21
C ARG A 76 -12.20 7.72 7.53
N GLY A 77 -11.32 8.56 8.07
CA GLY A 77 -10.66 8.31 9.36
C GLY A 77 -9.37 7.53 9.24
N ALA A 78 -8.97 6.90 10.32
CA ALA A 78 -7.75 6.12 10.40
C ALA A 78 -7.84 4.82 9.60
N VAL A 79 -6.70 4.36 9.09
CA VAL A 79 -6.57 3.09 8.38
C VAL A 79 -5.78 2.14 9.27
N LEU A 80 -6.46 1.18 9.90
CA LEU A 80 -5.82 0.12 10.65
C LEU A 80 -5.35 -0.96 9.65
N VAL A 81 -4.05 -1.27 9.69
CA VAL A 81 -3.45 -2.32 8.87
C VAL A 81 -3.07 -3.48 9.76
N GLU A 82 -3.59 -4.66 9.46
CA GLU A 82 -3.32 -5.89 10.19
C GLU A 82 -2.66 -6.95 9.32
N GLY A 83 -2.13 -7.99 9.98
CA GLY A 83 -1.52 -9.12 9.32
C GLY A 83 -0.16 -8.80 8.68
N PRO A 84 0.30 -9.60 7.69
CA PRO A 84 1.65 -9.48 7.11
C PRO A 84 1.95 -8.11 6.50
N PHE A 85 0.96 -7.39 6.00
CA PHE A 85 1.15 -6.06 5.43
C PHE A 85 1.53 -5.01 6.48
N ALA A 86 1.13 -5.18 7.74
CA ALA A 86 1.52 -4.29 8.84
C ALA A 86 3.04 -4.31 9.09
N GLN A 87 3.72 -5.40 8.72
CA GLN A 87 5.17 -5.56 8.86
C GLN A 87 5.95 -5.07 7.62
N ASN A 88 5.26 -4.74 6.53
CA ASN A 88 5.90 -4.23 5.32
C ASN A 88 6.07 -2.71 5.41
N GLY A 89 7.24 -2.26 5.88
CA GLY A 89 7.52 -0.84 6.08
C GLY A 89 7.40 0.01 4.81
N ILE A 90 7.63 -0.55 3.61
CA ILE A 90 7.48 0.17 2.35
C ILE A 90 6.00 0.39 2.04
N TYR A 91 5.18 -0.64 2.21
CA TYR A 91 3.73 -0.55 2.03
C TYR A 91 3.12 0.48 2.99
N ILE A 92 3.48 0.41 4.28
CA ILE A 92 2.99 1.35 5.30
C ILE A 92 3.41 2.78 4.98
N ALA A 93 4.69 3.03 4.64
CA ALA A 93 5.18 4.35 4.27
C ALA A 93 4.49 4.90 3.01
N ALA A 94 4.31 4.06 1.99
CA ALA A 94 3.63 4.43 0.77
C ALA A 94 2.15 4.77 1.02
N LEU A 95 1.44 3.96 1.82
CA LEU A 95 0.04 4.20 2.16
C LEU A 95 -0.13 5.50 2.97
N ALA A 96 0.77 5.76 3.93
CA ALA A 96 0.77 7.00 4.70
C ALA A 96 1.02 8.23 3.81
N ALA A 97 1.94 8.14 2.83
CA ALA A 97 2.18 9.22 1.86
C ALA A 97 1.00 9.45 0.90
N LEU A 98 0.32 8.38 0.48
CA LEU A 98 -0.85 8.46 -0.39
C LEU A 98 -2.07 9.05 0.31
N ARG A 99 -2.16 8.89 1.64
CA ARG A 99 -3.31 9.31 2.46
C ARG A 99 -2.92 10.18 3.67
N PRO A 100 -2.28 11.34 3.45
CA PRO A 100 -1.76 12.17 4.54
C PRO A 100 -2.85 12.69 5.52
N ALA A 101 -4.11 12.72 5.09
CA ALA A 101 -5.25 13.10 5.92
C ALA A 101 -5.86 11.92 6.70
N SER A 102 -5.37 10.71 6.51
CA SER A 102 -5.88 9.48 7.13
C SER A 102 -4.73 8.80 7.88
N PRO A 103 -4.66 8.85 9.21
CA PRO A 103 -3.60 8.17 9.95
C PRO A 103 -3.54 6.69 9.61
N VAL A 104 -2.34 6.17 9.31
CA VAL A 104 -2.09 4.74 9.06
C VAL A 104 -1.52 4.13 10.33
N LEU A 105 -2.20 3.11 10.85
CA LEU A 105 -1.91 2.45 12.12
C LEU A 105 -1.56 0.97 11.85
N PRO A 106 -0.28 0.61 11.74
CA PRO A 106 0.12 -0.79 11.60
C PRO A 106 -0.04 -1.51 12.94
N SER A 107 -0.86 -2.54 12.97
CA SER A 107 -1.02 -3.40 14.14
C SER A 107 0.04 -4.49 14.14
N HIS A 108 0.78 -4.61 15.22
CA HIS A 108 1.70 -5.72 15.44
C HIS A 108 1.00 -6.95 16.07
N GLU A 109 -0.27 -6.79 16.42
CA GLU A 109 -1.10 -7.89 16.94
C GLU A 109 -1.38 -8.88 15.81
N THR A 110 -0.92 -10.11 16.00
CA THR A 110 -1.11 -11.20 15.03
C THR A 110 -2.50 -11.83 15.12
N ASN A 111 -3.33 -11.41 16.08
CA ASN A 111 -4.57 -12.08 16.47
C ASN A 111 -5.79 -11.16 16.58
N GLY A 112 -5.98 -10.23 15.67
CA GLY A 112 -7.17 -9.35 15.66
C GLY A 112 -8.50 -10.11 15.75
N THR A 113 -8.58 -11.27 15.10
CA THR A 113 -9.75 -12.16 15.21
C THR A 113 -9.94 -12.69 16.65
N SER A 114 -8.86 -13.09 17.31
CA SER A 114 -8.93 -13.57 18.71
C SER A 114 -9.25 -12.44 19.67
N LEU A 115 -8.73 -11.24 19.44
CA LEU A 115 -9.07 -10.04 20.20
C LEU A 115 -10.55 -9.69 20.03
N GLY A 116 -11.05 -9.69 18.80
CA GLY A 116 -12.48 -9.47 18.53
C GLY A 116 -13.38 -10.51 19.19
N ALA A 117 -12.96 -11.78 19.22
CA ALA A 117 -13.69 -12.83 19.95
C ALA A 117 -13.66 -12.60 21.47
N ALA A 118 -12.54 -12.16 22.04
CA ALA A 118 -12.43 -11.83 23.46
C ALA A 118 -13.33 -10.65 23.84
N MET A 119 -13.45 -9.64 22.99
CA MET A 119 -14.36 -8.50 23.20
C MET A 119 -15.85 -8.88 23.22
N LEU A 120 -16.23 -10.03 22.66
CA LEU A 120 -17.59 -10.54 22.81
C LEU A 120 -17.89 -11.02 24.24
N VAL A 121 -16.85 -11.40 24.98
CA VAL A 121 -16.96 -11.87 26.37
C VAL A 121 -16.79 -10.70 27.35
N ASP A 122 -15.87 -9.79 27.04
CA ASP A 122 -15.60 -8.57 27.81
C ASP A 122 -15.51 -7.36 26.86
N PRO A 123 -16.65 -6.69 26.57
CA PRO A 123 -16.71 -5.55 25.68
C PRO A 123 -15.94 -4.32 26.19
N ASP A 124 -15.68 -4.24 27.48
CA ASP A 124 -15.00 -3.12 28.14
C ASP A 124 -13.48 -3.36 28.28
N ALA A 125 -12.99 -4.51 27.80
CA ALA A 125 -11.55 -4.80 27.83
C ALA A 125 -10.77 -3.71 27.09
N PRO A 126 -9.69 -3.17 27.68
CA PRO A 126 -8.91 -2.13 27.05
C PRO A 126 -8.23 -2.65 25.76
N VAL A 127 -8.48 -1.99 24.66
CA VAL A 127 -7.81 -2.27 23.38
C VAL A 127 -6.76 -1.19 23.14
N GLU A 128 -5.50 -1.60 23.10
CA GLU A 128 -4.41 -0.69 22.78
C GLU A 128 -4.37 -0.44 21.26
N MET A 129 -4.63 0.80 20.87
CA MET A 129 -4.56 1.20 19.46
C MET A 129 -3.09 1.44 19.08
N PRO A 130 -2.62 0.89 17.95
CA PRO A 130 -1.27 1.14 17.49
C PRO A 130 -1.03 2.62 17.18
N ALA A 131 0.21 3.06 17.31
CA ALA A 131 0.59 4.42 16.97
C ALA A 131 0.53 4.65 15.44
N ALA A 132 0.09 5.85 15.05
CA ALA A 132 0.10 6.24 13.66
C ALA A 132 1.52 6.42 13.15
N VAL A 133 1.80 5.93 11.94
CA VAL A 133 3.06 6.17 11.28
C VAL A 133 3.02 7.55 10.60
N PRO A 134 4.02 8.42 10.85
CA PRO A 134 4.09 9.69 10.15
C PRO A 134 4.32 9.46 8.65
N PRO A 135 3.65 10.21 7.77
CA PRO A 135 3.92 10.12 6.34
C PRO A 135 5.38 10.49 6.05
N PRO A 136 6.07 9.76 5.18
CA PRO A 136 7.41 10.10 4.76
C PRO A 136 7.42 11.45 4.02
N ALA A 137 8.58 12.12 3.98
CA ALA A 137 8.76 13.37 3.24
C ALA A 137 8.87 13.09 1.71
N LEU A 138 7.83 12.50 1.15
CA LEU A 138 7.71 12.13 -0.26
C LEU A 138 6.33 12.52 -0.79
N ASP A 139 6.30 13.13 -1.96
CA ASP A 139 5.05 13.38 -2.68
C ASP A 139 4.75 12.24 -3.67
N LEU A 140 3.81 11.39 -3.31
CA LEU A 140 3.32 10.31 -4.19
C LEU A 140 2.12 10.73 -5.06
N ALA A 141 1.60 11.95 -4.93
CA ALA A 141 0.42 12.37 -5.66
C ALA A 141 0.62 12.37 -7.20
N PRO A 142 1.76 12.83 -7.77
CA PRO A 142 2.01 12.74 -9.20
C PRO A 142 2.10 11.28 -9.70
N TYR A 143 2.79 10.42 -8.94
CA TYR A 143 2.89 9.00 -9.27
C TYR A 143 1.51 8.32 -9.25
N ARG A 144 0.70 8.55 -8.20
CA ARG A 144 -0.68 8.07 -8.10
C ARG A 144 -1.54 8.53 -9.28
N ALA A 145 -1.48 9.81 -9.62
CA ALA A 145 -2.25 10.36 -10.74
C ALA A 145 -1.86 9.68 -12.06
N ARG A 146 -0.56 9.53 -12.32
CA ARG A 146 -0.08 8.84 -13.53
C ARG A 146 -0.47 7.37 -13.53
N TRP A 147 -0.31 6.67 -12.41
CA TRP A 147 -0.74 5.26 -12.28
C TRP A 147 -2.23 5.08 -12.59
N ARG A 148 -3.10 5.95 -12.06
CA ARG A 148 -4.55 5.89 -12.32
C ARG A 148 -4.87 6.13 -13.79
N THR A 149 -4.16 7.04 -14.46
CA THR A 149 -4.33 7.27 -15.91
C THR A 149 -3.90 6.06 -16.74
N LEU A 150 -2.80 5.40 -16.37
CA LEU A 150 -2.28 4.24 -17.11
C LEU A 150 -3.08 2.95 -16.84
N ALA A 151 -3.78 2.88 -15.70
CA ALA A 151 -4.58 1.74 -15.29
C ALA A 151 -6.04 1.81 -15.77
N ALA A 152 -6.50 2.98 -16.24
CA ALA A 152 -7.85 3.19 -16.77
C ALA A 152 -7.97 2.60 -18.17
#